data_257963e96c2da06e87399c1ed8a356d5
#
_entry.id   257963e96c2da06e87399c1ed8a356d5
#
_cell.length_a   1.000
_cell.length_b   1.000
_cell.length_c   1.000
_cell.angle_alpha   90.00
_cell.angle_beta   90.00
_cell.angle_gamma   90.00
#
_symmetry.space_group_name_H-M   'P 1'
#
loop_
_entity.id
_entity.type
_entity.pdbx_description
1 polymer ?
#
loop_
_entity_poly.entity_id
_entity_poly.type
_entity_poly.pdbx_seq_one_letter_code
_entity_poly.pdbx_strand_id
1 'polypeptide(L)'
;MQFAAGVTALSTGTLDDQLATRLLDQRIIVLGVEVDDQVANRLCGQLLLLSAEDPRSDISLYINSPGGSVSAGLAIYDTMRLIPNDVSTLAMGLAGSMGQVLLSAGTAGKRFSLPHAQILMHQGSAGFGGTAADVEIYAEQLERIGTTLLRLISEHTGQPVETVERDSRRDRWFTAEEARAYGLIDHILNRVDDVRPTVARRKLGLSA
;
A
#
# COMPACT_ATOMS: atom_id res chain seq x y z
N MET A 1 48.65 -13.12 -25.39
CA MET A 1 47.21 -13.03 -25.60
C MET A 1 46.51 -13.79 -24.48
N GLN A 2 46.06 -13.06 -23.48
CA GLN A 2 45.39 -13.65 -22.30
C GLN A 2 43.97 -13.06 -22.26
N PHE A 3 42.98 -13.90 -22.55
CA PHE A 3 41.57 -13.53 -22.42
C PHE A 3 41.16 -13.62 -20.96
N ALA A 4 40.94 -12.49 -20.32
CA ALA A 4 40.30 -12.46 -19.01
C ALA A 4 38.80 -12.68 -19.23
N ALA A 5 38.33 -13.86 -18.82
CA ALA A 5 36.90 -14.14 -18.71
C ALA A 5 36.35 -13.32 -17.54
N GLY A 6 35.49 -12.36 -17.84
CA GLY A 6 34.72 -11.63 -16.83
C GLY A 6 33.75 -12.58 -16.15
N VAL A 7 34.04 -12.93 -14.90
CA VAL A 7 33.11 -13.63 -14.04
C VAL A 7 32.07 -12.59 -13.61
N THR A 8 30.89 -12.69 -14.19
CA THR A 8 29.71 -11.96 -13.71
C THR A 8 29.42 -12.48 -12.31
N ALA A 9 29.66 -11.68 -11.28
CA ALA A 9 29.30 -12.01 -9.91
C ALA A 9 27.77 -12.21 -9.87
N LEU A 10 27.35 -13.46 -9.68
CA LEU A 10 25.96 -13.78 -9.38
C LEU A 10 25.62 -13.11 -8.06
N SER A 11 24.64 -12.21 -8.08
CA SER A 11 24.08 -11.57 -6.89
C SER A 11 23.64 -12.67 -5.91
N THR A 12 24.29 -12.74 -4.76
CA THR A 12 24.00 -13.69 -3.67
C THR A 12 22.85 -13.19 -2.79
N GLY A 13 21.80 -12.61 -3.39
CA GLY A 13 20.57 -12.28 -2.67
C GLY A 13 19.87 -13.54 -2.17
N THR A 14 19.14 -13.42 -1.06
CA THR A 14 18.30 -14.50 -0.56
C THR A 14 17.23 -14.86 -1.59
N LEU A 15 16.57 -16.03 -1.46
CA LEU A 15 15.45 -16.39 -2.33
C LEU A 15 14.33 -15.33 -2.30
N ASP A 16 14.10 -14.75 -1.12
CA ASP A 16 13.12 -13.68 -0.93
C ASP A 16 13.51 -12.39 -1.68
N ASP A 17 14.80 -12.02 -1.70
CA ASP A 17 15.29 -10.86 -2.46
C ASP A 17 15.12 -11.07 -3.97
N GLN A 18 15.38 -12.27 -4.45
CA GLN A 18 15.21 -12.63 -5.86
C GLN A 18 13.73 -12.60 -6.26
N LEU A 19 12.84 -13.09 -5.39
CA LEU A 19 11.40 -13.04 -5.61
C LEU A 19 10.90 -11.60 -5.63
N ALA A 20 11.30 -10.80 -4.65
CA ALA A 20 10.94 -9.38 -4.57
C ALA A 20 11.39 -8.62 -5.82
N THR A 21 12.60 -8.88 -6.32
CA THR A 21 13.12 -8.28 -7.56
C THR A 21 12.24 -8.66 -8.75
N ARG A 22 11.89 -9.94 -8.90
CA ARG A 22 11.05 -10.41 -10.02
C ARG A 22 9.62 -9.85 -9.97
N LEU A 23 9.06 -9.64 -8.77
CA LEU A 23 7.77 -8.98 -8.61
C LEU A 23 7.88 -7.50 -9.00
N LEU A 24 8.95 -6.84 -8.60
CA LEU A 24 9.20 -5.44 -8.95
C LEU A 24 9.35 -5.26 -10.48
N ASP A 25 10.00 -6.20 -11.18
CA ASP A 25 10.07 -6.23 -12.66
C ASP A 25 8.67 -6.31 -13.31
N GLN A 26 7.68 -6.88 -12.58
CA GLN A 26 6.28 -6.92 -12.99
C GLN A 26 5.47 -5.73 -12.46
N ARG A 27 6.15 -4.72 -11.89
CA ARG A 27 5.56 -3.52 -11.28
C ARG A 27 4.66 -3.84 -10.08
N ILE A 28 4.98 -4.92 -9.36
CA ILE A 28 4.28 -5.38 -8.17
C ILE A 28 5.16 -5.12 -6.95
N ILE A 29 4.62 -4.35 -6.00
CA ILE A 29 5.21 -4.09 -4.69
C ILE A 29 4.38 -4.85 -3.66
N VAL A 30 5.03 -5.49 -2.68
CA VAL A 30 4.35 -6.23 -1.62
C VAL A 30 4.62 -5.58 -0.26
N LEU A 31 3.54 -5.17 0.40
CA LEU A 31 3.50 -4.83 1.82
C LEU A 31 3.00 -6.05 2.59
N GLY A 32 3.92 -6.92 3.01
CA GLY A 32 3.63 -8.21 3.65
C GLY A 32 3.98 -8.26 5.15
N VAL A 33 4.24 -7.12 5.77
CA VAL A 33 4.69 -7.01 7.17
C VAL A 33 4.09 -5.77 7.82
N GLU A 34 4.37 -5.56 9.11
CA GLU A 34 4.07 -4.31 9.81
C GLU A 34 4.75 -3.11 9.14
N VAL A 35 4.07 -1.97 9.13
CA VAL A 35 4.57 -0.71 8.56
C VAL A 35 5.47 0.00 9.57
N ASP A 36 6.76 0.00 9.31
CA ASP A 36 7.78 0.78 10.00
C ASP A 36 8.54 1.70 9.04
N ASP A 37 9.49 2.48 9.56
CA ASP A 37 10.26 3.42 8.76
C ASP A 37 11.12 2.73 7.68
N GLN A 38 11.65 1.54 7.95
CA GLN A 38 12.46 0.79 7.00
C GLN A 38 11.60 0.28 5.83
N VAL A 39 10.44 -0.28 6.16
CA VAL A 39 9.45 -0.73 5.17
C VAL A 39 8.97 0.44 4.32
N ALA A 40 8.62 1.57 4.96
CA ALA A 40 8.15 2.75 4.26
C ALA A 40 9.21 3.30 3.29
N ASN A 41 10.44 3.48 3.74
CA ASN A 41 11.53 3.96 2.89
C ASN A 41 11.76 3.03 1.68
N ARG A 42 11.68 1.71 1.87
CA ARG A 42 11.81 0.74 0.79
C ARG A 42 10.65 0.86 -0.21
N LEU A 43 9.41 0.91 0.26
CA LEU A 43 8.23 1.02 -0.61
C LEU A 43 8.21 2.35 -1.38
N CYS A 44 8.53 3.47 -0.71
CA CYS A 44 8.66 4.77 -1.36
C CYS A 44 9.75 4.73 -2.46
N GLY A 45 10.91 4.14 -2.17
CA GLY A 45 11.98 3.97 -3.16
C GLY A 45 11.54 3.13 -4.35
N GLN A 46 10.79 2.04 -4.14
CA GLN A 46 10.24 1.20 -5.21
C GLN A 46 9.21 1.94 -6.06
N LEU A 47 8.29 2.69 -5.44
CA LEU A 47 7.31 3.52 -6.14
C LEU A 47 7.98 4.56 -7.03
N LEU A 48 8.96 5.28 -6.49
CA LEU A 48 9.72 6.30 -7.23
C LEU A 48 10.54 5.70 -8.38
N LEU A 49 11.19 4.54 -8.16
CA LEU A 49 11.95 3.83 -9.19
C LEU A 49 11.05 3.42 -10.35
N LEU A 50 9.94 2.73 -10.07
CA LEU A 50 8.99 2.29 -11.09
C LEU A 50 8.37 3.47 -11.84
N SER A 51 8.10 4.57 -11.14
CA SER A 51 7.58 5.79 -11.77
C SER A 51 8.61 6.44 -12.70
N ALA A 52 9.89 6.46 -12.31
CA ALA A 52 10.96 7.00 -13.15
C ALA A 52 11.22 6.13 -14.40
N GLU A 53 11.04 4.81 -14.31
CA GLU A 53 11.20 3.88 -15.43
C GLU A 53 10.07 4.00 -16.47
N ASP A 54 8.82 4.05 -16.00
CA ASP A 54 7.64 4.28 -16.86
C ASP A 54 6.55 5.03 -16.07
N PRO A 55 6.37 6.33 -16.33
CA PRO A 55 5.39 7.16 -15.63
C PRO A 55 3.93 6.94 -16.08
N ARG A 56 3.66 6.02 -17.01
CA ARG A 56 2.32 5.78 -17.57
C ARG A 56 1.72 4.43 -17.22
N SER A 57 2.58 3.46 -16.93
CA SER A 57 2.11 2.12 -16.56
C SER A 57 1.72 2.07 -15.09
N ASP A 58 0.64 1.36 -14.78
CA ASP A 58 0.17 1.17 -13.41
C ASP A 58 1.24 0.50 -12.53
N ILE A 59 1.18 0.80 -11.24
CA ILE A 59 1.94 0.11 -10.19
C ILE A 59 0.93 -0.64 -9.31
N SER A 60 1.23 -1.89 -8.96
CA SER A 60 0.37 -2.71 -8.10
C SER A 60 0.95 -2.83 -6.70
N LEU A 61 0.20 -2.41 -5.67
CA LEU A 61 0.55 -2.57 -4.26
C LEU A 61 -0.30 -3.69 -3.65
N TYR A 62 0.32 -4.81 -3.35
CA TYR A 62 -0.32 -5.96 -2.70
C TYR A 62 -0.12 -5.87 -1.19
N ILE A 63 -1.20 -5.96 -0.42
CA ILE A 63 -1.23 -5.66 1.01
C ILE A 63 -1.66 -6.90 1.80
N ASN A 64 -0.76 -7.36 2.69
CA ASN A 64 -1.04 -8.34 3.74
C ASN A 64 -0.34 -7.86 5.02
N SER A 65 -0.90 -6.84 5.68
CA SER A 65 -0.26 -6.11 6.76
C SER A 65 -1.25 -5.75 7.87
N PRO A 66 -0.85 -5.84 9.13
CA PRO A 66 -1.65 -5.36 10.26
C PRO A 66 -1.70 -3.82 10.35
N GLY A 67 -0.92 -3.11 9.53
CA GLY A 67 -0.66 -1.68 9.67
C GLY A 67 0.63 -1.40 10.42
N GLY A 68 0.69 -0.35 11.23
CA GLY A 68 1.87 0.04 12.00
C GLY A 68 2.01 1.54 12.15
N SER A 69 3.25 2.05 12.06
CA SER A 69 3.56 3.47 12.22
C SER A 69 2.79 4.37 11.26
N VAL A 70 2.08 5.35 11.82
CA VAL A 70 1.26 6.28 11.03
C VAL A 70 2.15 7.19 10.18
N SER A 71 3.25 7.71 10.71
CA SER A 71 4.18 8.56 9.94
C SER A 71 4.79 7.80 8.75
N ALA A 72 5.20 6.56 8.98
CA ALA A 72 5.70 5.67 7.93
C ALA A 72 4.64 5.37 6.87
N GLY A 73 3.41 5.08 7.30
CA GLY A 73 2.29 4.86 6.38
C GLY A 73 1.91 6.09 5.56
N LEU A 74 1.93 7.28 6.17
CA LEU A 74 1.69 8.54 5.45
C LEU A 74 2.79 8.85 4.43
N ALA A 75 4.05 8.49 4.70
CA ALA A 75 5.12 8.63 3.71
C ALA A 75 4.85 7.77 2.45
N ILE A 76 4.36 6.54 2.63
CA ILE A 76 3.94 5.69 1.51
C ILE A 76 2.74 6.32 0.79
N TYR A 77 1.73 6.74 1.53
CA TYR A 77 0.52 7.40 1.01
C TYR A 77 0.88 8.61 0.13
N ASP A 78 1.66 9.54 0.68
CA ASP A 78 2.05 10.75 -0.05
C ASP A 78 2.89 10.43 -1.28
N THR A 79 3.73 9.40 -1.23
CA THR A 79 4.50 8.93 -2.39
C THR A 79 3.59 8.35 -3.47
N MET A 80 2.56 7.57 -3.10
CA MET A 80 1.54 7.09 -4.05
C MET A 80 0.79 8.24 -4.74
N ARG A 81 0.57 9.35 -4.01
CA ARG A 81 -0.13 10.54 -4.56
C ARG A 81 0.80 11.47 -5.35
N LEU A 82 2.10 11.43 -5.10
CA LEU A 82 3.11 12.26 -5.76
C LEU A 82 3.39 11.81 -7.19
N ILE A 83 3.45 10.49 -7.42
CA ILE A 83 3.79 9.94 -8.73
C ILE A 83 2.61 10.05 -9.71
N PRO A 84 2.88 10.22 -11.02
CA PRO A 84 1.81 10.32 -12.03
C PRO A 84 1.13 8.98 -12.37
N ASN A 85 1.70 7.86 -11.90
CA ASN A 85 1.16 6.53 -12.17
C ASN A 85 -0.13 6.28 -11.39
N ASP A 86 -1.06 5.54 -11.99
CA ASP A 86 -2.09 4.90 -11.21
C ASP A 86 -1.49 3.81 -10.31
N VAL A 87 -1.88 3.83 -9.03
CA VAL A 87 -1.49 2.79 -8.08
C VAL A 87 -2.71 1.92 -7.79
N SER A 88 -2.70 0.69 -8.32
CA SER A 88 -3.72 -0.29 -7.96
C SER A 88 -3.38 -0.94 -6.62
N THR A 89 -4.38 -1.22 -5.79
CA THR A 89 -4.19 -1.84 -4.48
C THR A 89 -4.97 -3.15 -4.38
N LEU A 90 -4.39 -4.16 -3.72
CA LEU A 90 -5.01 -5.46 -3.51
C LEU A 90 -4.83 -5.94 -2.07
N ALA A 91 -5.92 -6.13 -1.34
CA ALA A 91 -5.89 -6.80 -0.04
C ALA A 91 -5.75 -8.32 -0.22
N MET A 92 -4.71 -8.89 0.42
CA MET A 92 -4.43 -10.32 0.50
C MET A 92 -4.32 -10.73 1.97
N GLY A 93 -5.25 -11.51 2.51
CA GLY A 93 -5.22 -11.92 3.92
C GLY A 93 -5.70 -10.81 4.84
N LEU A 94 -4.83 -9.87 5.24
CA LEU A 94 -5.16 -8.76 6.14
C LEU A 94 -4.74 -7.41 5.59
N ALA A 95 -5.64 -6.43 5.61
CA ALA A 95 -5.34 -5.02 5.45
C ALA A 95 -5.86 -4.27 6.68
N GLY A 96 -5.02 -4.10 7.70
CA GLY A 96 -5.41 -3.50 8.97
C GLY A 96 -4.82 -2.11 9.17
N SER A 97 -5.55 -1.22 9.86
CA SER A 97 -5.05 0.08 10.31
C SER A 97 -4.42 0.88 9.14
N MET A 98 -3.15 1.23 9.21
CA MET A 98 -2.47 1.91 8.10
C MET A 98 -2.50 1.07 6.79
N GLY A 99 -2.53 -0.27 6.86
CA GLY A 99 -2.72 -1.12 5.68
C GLY A 99 -4.09 -0.90 5.02
N GLN A 100 -5.16 -0.69 5.80
CA GLN A 100 -6.47 -0.32 5.29
C GLN A 100 -6.47 1.09 4.68
N VAL A 101 -5.77 2.04 5.29
CA VAL A 101 -5.64 3.41 4.72
C VAL A 101 -4.96 3.35 3.35
N LEU A 102 -3.85 2.62 3.24
CA LEU A 102 -3.13 2.44 1.98
C LEU A 102 -3.98 1.69 0.94
N LEU A 103 -4.76 0.68 1.37
CA LEU A 103 -5.69 -0.04 0.48
C LEU A 103 -6.71 0.91 -0.14
N SER A 104 -7.37 1.73 0.68
CA SER A 104 -8.39 2.67 0.22
C SER A 104 -7.81 3.85 -0.58
N ALA A 105 -6.51 4.15 -0.42
CA ALA A 105 -5.79 5.19 -1.14
C ALA A 105 -5.42 4.84 -2.59
N GLY A 106 -5.63 3.61 -3.02
CA GLY A 106 -5.45 3.21 -4.42
C GLY A 106 -6.27 4.06 -5.38
N THR A 107 -5.86 4.09 -6.64
CA THR A 107 -6.58 4.82 -7.69
C THR A 107 -8.03 4.32 -7.78
N ALA A 108 -8.98 5.24 -7.83
CA ALA A 108 -10.41 4.93 -7.88
C ALA A 108 -10.73 3.99 -9.06
N GLY A 109 -11.48 2.92 -8.80
CA GLY A 109 -11.75 1.84 -9.76
C GLY A 109 -10.66 0.77 -9.83
N LYS A 110 -9.54 0.94 -9.11
CA LYS A 110 -8.38 0.01 -9.10
C LYS A 110 -8.03 -0.47 -7.68
N ARG A 111 -9.01 -0.46 -6.76
CA ARG A 111 -8.86 -0.96 -5.39
C ARG A 111 -9.54 -2.31 -5.27
N PHE A 112 -8.75 -3.33 -4.93
CA PHE A 112 -9.19 -4.72 -5.01
C PHE A 112 -9.06 -5.44 -3.67
N SER A 113 -9.80 -6.54 -3.51
CA SER A 113 -9.64 -7.49 -2.41
C SER A 113 -9.80 -8.92 -2.92
N LEU A 114 -9.04 -9.85 -2.33
CA LEU A 114 -9.36 -11.27 -2.45
C LEU A 114 -10.61 -11.61 -1.62
N PRO A 115 -11.37 -12.66 -1.96
CA PRO A 115 -12.68 -12.95 -1.33
C PRO A 115 -12.63 -13.17 0.18
N HIS A 116 -11.52 -13.69 0.69
CA HIS A 116 -11.36 -14.02 2.11
C HIS A 116 -10.43 -13.06 2.87
N ALA A 117 -9.99 -11.97 2.21
CA ALA A 117 -9.21 -10.96 2.90
C ALA A 117 -10.07 -10.24 3.95
N GLN A 118 -9.44 -9.91 5.07
CA GLN A 118 -10.04 -9.16 6.17
C GLN A 118 -9.52 -7.73 6.14
N ILE A 119 -10.40 -6.78 6.27
CA ILE A 119 -10.03 -5.37 6.35
C ILE A 119 -10.41 -4.86 7.74
N LEU A 120 -9.46 -4.22 8.43
CA LEU A 120 -9.65 -3.68 9.78
C LEU A 120 -9.46 -2.17 9.77
N MET A 121 -10.50 -1.45 10.16
CA MET A 121 -10.47 -0.02 10.42
C MET A 121 -10.59 0.25 11.93
N HIS A 122 -9.70 1.07 12.47
CA HIS A 122 -9.76 1.54 13.84
C HIS A 122 -9.02 2.87 14.00
N GLN A 123 -9.29 3.60 15.07
CA GLN A 123 -8.48 4.76 15.44
C GLN A 123 -7.14 4.30 15.99
N GLY A 124 -6.08 5.02 15.60
CA GLY A 124 -4.75 4.75 16.11
C GLY A 124 -4.67 4.92 17.62
N SER A 125 -3.82 4.13 18.26
CA SER A 125 -3.44 4.26 19.67
C SER A 125 -1.94 4.56 19.78
N ALA A 126 -1.56 5.38 20.74
CA ALA A 126 -0.17 5.65 21.05
C ALA A 126 0.05 5.69 22.55
N GLY A 127 1.22 5.25 23.00
CA GLY A 127 1.68 5.39 24.38
C GLY A 127 2.68 6.53 24.46
N PHE A 128 2.48 7.46 25.38
CA PHE A 128 3.38 8.57 25.60
C PHE A 128 3.94 8.56 27.04
N GLY A 129 5.19 9.03 27.18
CA GLY A 129 5.82 9.27 28.45
C GLY A 129 6.56 10.60 28.41
N GLY A 130 6.86 11.17 29.58
CA GLY A 130 7.55 12.45 29.70
C GLY A 130 6.95 13.34 30.77
N THR A 131 7.27 14.64 30.74
CA THR A 131 6.65 15.65 31.59
C THR A 131 5.19 15.90 31.19
N ALA A 132 4.41 16.56 32.03
CA ALA A 132 3.02 16.93 31.71
C ALA A 132 2.95 17.78 30.42
N ALA A 133 3.91 18.67 30.21
CA ALA A 133 3.97 19.49 28.98
C ALA A 133 4.27 18.64 27.74
N ASP A 134 5.13 17.63 27.83
CA ASP A 134 5.41 16.72 26.73
C ASP A 134 4.14 15.91 26.36
N VAL A 135 3.42 15.42 27.37
CA VAL A 135 2.17 14.65 27.16
C VAL A 135 1.12 15.51 26.45
N GLU A 136 0.98 16.78 26.83
CA GLU A 136 0.04 17.72 26.18
C GLU A 136 0.38 17.91 24.69
N ILE A 137 1.67 18.16 24.37
CA ILE A 137 2.14 18.31 22.98
C ILE A 137 1.87 17.03 22.16
N TYR A 138 2.15 15.85 22.72
CA TYR A 138 1.89 14.58 22.04
C TYR A 138 0.41 14.32 21.84
N ALA A 139 -0.46 14.68 22.79
CA ALA A 139 -1.90 14.54 22.68
C ALA A 139 -2.46 15.40 21.53
N GLU A 140 -2.04 16.66 21.42
CA GLU A 140 -2.42 17.54 20.31
C GLU A 140 -1.94 16.99 18.96
N GLN A 141 -0.74 16.43 18.91
CA GLN A 141 -0.21 15.82 17.68
C GLN A 141 -1.00 14.59 17.27
N LEU A 142 -1.37 13.73 18.23
CA LEU A 142 -2.19 12.55 17.97
C LEU A 142 -3.58 12.95 17.43
N GLU A 143 -4.20 13.97 17.99
CA GLU A 143 -5.49 14.49 17.54
C GLU A 143 -5.42 15.02 16.10
N ARG A 144 -4.37 15.78 15.77
CA ARG A 144 -4.14 16.28 14.40
C ARG A 144 -3.97 15.13 13.39
N ILE A 145 -3.17 14.13 13.74
CA ILE A 145 -2.96 12.95 12.91
C ILE A 145 -4.26 12.17 12.75
N GLY A 146 -5.00 11.95 13.84
CA GLY A 146 -6.30 11.28 13.82
C GLY A 146 -7.29 11.98 12.88
N THR A 147 -7.42 13.29 13.00
CA THR A 147 -8.27 14.11 12.10
C THR A 147 -7.84 13.98 10.64
N THR A 148 -6.53 13.94 10.37
CA THR A 148 -6.01 13.74 9.02
C THR A 148 -6.43 12.39 8.46
N LEU A 149 -6.24 11.30 9.21
CA LEU A 149 -6.62 9.95 8.78
C LEU A 149 -8.13 9.81 8.54
N LEU A 150 -8.96 10.35 9.43
CA LEU A 150 -10.42 10.34 9.26
C LEU A 150 -10.84 11.01 7.96
N ARG A 151 -10.23 12.16 7.62
CA ARG A 151 -10.49 12.88 6.38
C ARG A 151 -10.05 12.09 5.16
N LEU A 152 -8.84 11.50 5.18
CA LEU A 152 -8.34 10.68 4.08
C LEU A 152 -9.26 9.46 3.83
N ILE A 153 -9.68 8.75 4.88
CA ILE A 153 -10.61 7.63 4.74
C ILE A 153 -11.95 8.11 4.18
N SER A 154 -12.47 9.23 4.67
CA SER A 154 -13.72 9.84 4.16
C SER A 154 -13.61 10.17 2.65
N GLU A 155 -12.53 10.81 2.23
CA GLU A 155 -12.27 11.17 0.83
C GLU A 155 -12.23 9.95 -0.09
N HIS A 156 -11.59 8.86 0.36
CA HIS A 156 -11.43 7.66 -0.45
C HIS A 156 -12.67 6.75 -0.48
N THR A 157 -13.44 6.75 0.61
CA THR A 157 -14.63 5.89 0.72
C THR A 157 -15.93 6.57 0.29
N GLY A 158 -15.95 7.91 0.27
CA GLY A 158 -17.17 8.70 0.09
C GLY A 158 -18.07 8.72 1.33
N GLN A 159 -17.65 8.15 2.46
CA GLN A 159 -18.39 8.21 3.71
C GLN A 159 -18.22 9.58 4.39
N PRO A 160 -19.26 10.12 5.05
CA PRO A 160 -19.09 11.32 5.89
C PRO A 160 -18.03 11.12 6.97
N VAL A 161 -17.25 12.16 7.29
CA VAL A 161 -16.18 12.10 8.30
C VAL A 161 -16.72 11.61 9.65
N GLU A 162 -17.91 12.09 10.05
CA GLU A 162 -18.57 11.70 11.30
C GLU A 162 -18.95 10.21 11.32
N THR A 163 -19.24 9.64 10.14
CA THR A 163 -19.50 8.21 9.99
C THR A 163 -18.21 7.42 10.17
N VAL A 164 -17.13 7.84 9.50
CA VAL A 164 -15.81 7.21 9.65
C VAL A 164 -15.33 7.30 11.09
N GLU A 165 -15.46 8.45 11.74
CA GLU A 165 -15.09 8.65 13.12
C GLU A 165 -15.84 7.70 14.05
N ARG A 166 -17.17 7.66 13.95
CA ARG A 166 -18.01 6.77 14.76
C ARG A 166 -17.61 5.30 14.57
N ASP A 167 -17.42 4.91 13.32
CA ASP A 167 -17.20 3.52 12.91
C ASP A 167 -15.79 3.03 13.22
N SER A 168 -14.80 3.95 13.34
CA SER A 168 -13.42 3.63 13.69
C SER A 168 -13.11 3.71 15.20
N ARG A 169 -14.05 4.14 16.06
CA ARG A 169 -13.81 4.26 17.52
C ARG A 169 -13.40 2.96 18.20
N ARG A 170 -13.77 1.83 17.61
CA ARG A 170 -13.37 0.47 18.00
C ARG A 170 -13.04 -0.31 16.74
N ASP A 171 -12.36 -1.43 16.91
CA ASP A 171 -12.04 -2.32 15.82
C ASP A 171 -13.29 -2.66 15.02
N ARG A 172 -13.30 -2.24 13.77
CA ARG A 172 -14.33 -2.59 12.81
C ARG A 172 -13.75 -3.44 11.71
N TRP A 173 -14.16 -4.68 11.71
CA TRP A 173 -13.77 -5.67 10.72
C TRP A 173 -14.76 -5.68 9.55
N PHE A 174 -14.24 -5.83 8.35
CA PHE A 174 -15.00 -5.93 7.13
C PHE A 174 -14.59 -7.18 6.37
N THR A 175 -15.57 -7.93 5.89
CA THR A 175 -15.42 -8.87 4.77
C THR A 175 -15.15 -8.09 3.47
N ALA A 176 -14.74 -8.78 2.41
CA ALA A 176 -14.52 -8.13 1.11
C ALA A 176 -15.81 -7.45 0.59
N GLU A 177 -16.99 -8.08 0.77
CA GLU A 177 -18.28 -7.53 0.38
C GLU A 177 -18.65 -6.27 1.18
N GLU A 178 -18.47 -6.30 2.49
CA GLU A 178 -18.72 -5.16 3.36
C GLU A 178 -17.76 -4.00 3.05
N ALA A 179 -16.48 -4.30 2.79
CA ALA A 179 -15.47 -3.32 2.41
C ALA A 179 -15.82 -2.63 1.09
N ARG A 180 -16.33 -3.39 0.10
CA ARG A 180 -16.83 -2.83 -1.16
C ARG A 180 -18.06 -1.96 -0.94
N ALA A 181 -19.02 -2.42 -0.16
CA ALA A 181 -20.22 -1.66 0.16
C ALA A 181 -19.92 -0.36 0.93
N TYR A 182 -18.88 -0.35 1.77
CA TYR A 182 -18.43 0.82 2.50
C TYR A 182 -17.64 1.81 1.64
N GLY A 183 -17.05 1.35 0.52
CA GLY A 183 -16.22 2.15 -0.38
C GLY A 183 -14.72 2.05 -0.13
N LEU A 184 -14.27 1.11 0.71
CA LEU A 184 -12.85 0.86 0.96
C LEU A 184 -12.14 0.23 -0.24
N ILE A 185 -12.88 -0.53 -1.04
CA ILE A 185 -12.43 -1.17 -2.28
C ILE A 185 -13.49 -1.02 -3.38
N ASP A 186 -13.09 -1.28 -4.63
CA ASP A 186 -13.97 -1.21 -5.80
C ASP A 186 -14.42 -2.60 -6.26
N HIS A 187 -13.54 -3.60 -6.19
CA HIS A 187 -13.78 -4.93 -6.76
C HIS A 187 -13.27 -6.06 -5.87
N ILE A 188 -13.92 -7.22 -5.97
CA ILE A 188 -13.49 -8.48 -5.36
C ILE A 188 -13.02 -9.40 -6.50
N LEU A 189 -11.80 -9.93 -6.38
CA LEU A 189 -11.13 -10.65 -7.46
C LEU A 189 -10.98 -12.13 -7.15
N ASN A 190 -11.34 -12.96 -8.12
CA ASN A 190 -11.12 -14.41 -8.05
C ASN A 190 -9.95 -14.88 -8.93
N ARG A 191 -9.39 -14.00 -9.78
CA ARG A 191 -8.34 -14.34 -10.75
C ARG A 191 -7.29 -13.22 -10.84
N VAL A 192 -6.02 -13.61 -10.98
CA VAL A 192 -4.87 -12.67 -11.09
C VAL A 192 -4.93 -11.85 -12.38
N ASP A 193 -5.51 -12.37 -13.43
CA ASP A 193 -5.59 -11.66 -14.73
C ASP A 193 -6.39 -10.36 -14.66
N ASP A 194 -7.25 -10.21 -13.64
CA ASP A 194 -8.07 -9.01 -13.43
C ASP A 194 -7.28 -7.86 -12.77
N VAL A 195 -6.07 -8.13 -12.25
CA VAL A 195 -5.24 -7.17 -11.48
C VAL A 195 -3.94 -6.80 -12.20
N ARG A 196 -3.58 -7.51 -13.27
CA ARG A 196 -2.31 -7.24 -13.98
C ARG A 196 -2.33 -5.83 -14.55
N PRO A 197 -1.26 -5.03 -14.31
CA PRO A 197 -1.10 -3.76 -15.01
C PRO A 197 -1.27 -4.01 -16.50
N THR A 198 -1.97 -3.12 -17.18
CA THR A 198 -2.15 -3.23 -18.64
C THR A 198 -0.79 -2.95 -19.29
N VAL A 199 0.08 -3.95 -19.32
CA VAL A 199 1.30 -3.89 -20.13
C VAL A 199 0.79 -3.86 -21.56
N ALA A 200 0.97 -2.72 -22.24
CA ALA A 200 0.76 -2.65 -23.69
C ALA A 200 1.53 -3.82 -24.30
N ARG A 201 0.79 -4.81 -24.85
CA ARG A 201 1.39 -5.98 -25.50
C ARG A 201 2.37 -5.45 -26.55
N ARG A 202 3.67 -5.51 -26.25
CA ARG A 202 4.70 -5.39 -27.27
C ARG A 202 4.37 -6.48 -28.28
N LYS A 203 3.81 -6.10 -29.42
CA LYS A 203 3.74 -6.97 -30.57
C LYS A 203 5.19 -7.32 -30.92
N LEU A 204 5.63 -8.51 -30.49
CA LEU A 204 6.78 -9.14 -31.07
C LEU A 204 6.41 -9.39 -32.53
N GLY A 205 6.86 -8.50 -33.40
CA GLY A 205 6.81 -8.68 -34.85
C GLY A 205 7.75 -9.83 -35.20
N LEU A 206 7.24 -11.04 -35.19
CA LEU A 206 7.76 -12.14 -35.94
C LEU A 206 6.95 -12.13 -37.25
N SER A 207 7.46 -11.40 -38.23
CA SER A 207 7.09 -11.61 -39.64
C SER A 207 7.70 -12.94 -40.09
N ALA A 208 6.85 -13.79 -40.65
CA ALA A 208 7.20 -15.04 -41.34
C ALA A 208 8.14 -14.78 -42.50
#